data_4d86f2891746ce8cb8e165b53e34d87c
#
_entry.id   4d86f2891746ce8cb8e165b53e34d87c
#
_cell.length_a   1.000
_cell.length_b   1.000
_cell.length_c   1.000
_cell.angle_alpha   90.00
_cell.angle_beta   90.00
_cell.angle_gamma   90.00
#
_symmetry.space_group_name_H-M   'P 1'
#
loop_
_entity.id
_entity.type
_entity.pdbx_description
1 polymer ?
#
loop_
_entity_poly.entity_id
_entity_poly.type
_entity_poly.pdbx_seq_one_letter_code
_entity_poly.pdbx_strand_id
1 'polypeptide(L)'
;IKPAVSTICLGSAASMGALLLASGAPGKRYALPYARIMIHQPLGGARGQATDIEIHAREILRLRELLNGILVHHTKQPVEKIQRDTERDFFMSSQEAQEYGLIDSVLIRGEQRTESPK
;
A
#
# COMPACT_ATOMS: atom_id res chain seq x y z
N ILE A 1 15.13 1.89 -8.29
CA ILE A 1 16.31 1.05 -8.06
C ILE A 1 16.49 0.13 -9.27
N LYS A 2 17.69 0.09 -9.82
CA LYS A 2 17.98 -0.77 -10.98
C LYS A 2 17.85 -2.26 -10.69
N PRO A 3 18.35 -2.80 -9.56
CA PRO A 3 18.12 -4.21 -9.24
C PRO A 3 16.65 -4.47 -8.93
N ALA A 4 16.16 -5.63 -9.34
CA ALA A 4 14.80 -6.06 -8.98
C ALA A 4 14.77 -6.36 -7.47
N VAL A 5 13.82 -5.75 -6.77
CA VAL A 5 13.65 -5.92 -5.33
C VAL A 5 12.40 -6.75 -5.08
N SER A 6 12.58 -7.86 -4.34
CA SER A 6 11.47 -8.71 -3.90
C SER A 6 10.97 -8.21 -2.54
N THR A 7 9.66 -8.24 -2.34
CA THR A 7 9.06 -7.89 -1.06
C THR A 7 8.19 -9.03 -0.54
N ILE A 8 8.18 -9.21 0.78
CA ILE A 8 7.36 -10.25 1.41
C ILE A 8 6.75 -9.74 2.72
N CYS A 9 5.45 -9.96 2.89
CA CYS A 9 4.76 -9.68 4.13
C CYS A 9 4.66 -10.97 4.96
N LEU A 10 5.32 -10.99 6.10
CA LEU A 10 5.36 -12.17 6.98
C LEU A 10 4.24 -12.18 8.02
N GLY A 11 3.88 -11.04 8.55
CA GLY A 11 2.83 -10.91 9.54
C GLY A 11 1.87 -9.79 9.22
N SER A 12 2.35 -8.56 9.30
CA SER A 12 1.52 -7.38 9.08
C SER A 12 2.31 -6.32 8.34
N ALA A 13 1.66 -5.72 7.36
CA ALA A 13 2.19 -4.54 6.66
C ALA A 13 1.11 -3.46 6.67
N ALA A 14 1.41 -2.34 7.29
CA ALA A 14 0.45 -1.26 7.44
C ALA A 14 1.07 0.07 7.03
N SER A 15 0.25 0.94 6.46
CA SER A 15 0.68 2.30 6.12
C SER A 15 1.90 2.32 5.21
N MET A 16 3.02 2.81 5.71
CA MET A 16 4.28 2.87 4.95
C MET A 16 4.81 1.46 4.63
N GLY A 17 4.59 0.49 5.53
CA GLY A 17 4.94 -0.92 5.28
C GLY A 17 4.18 -1.48 4.08
N ALA A 18 2.89 -1.18 3.96
CA ALA A 18 2.09 -1.59 2.81
C ALA A 18 2.58 -0.93 1.51
N LEU A 19 2.99 0.33 1.58
CA LEU A 19 3.56 1.04 0.44
C LEU A 19 4.86 0.38 -0.03
N LEU A 20 5.76 0.06 0.91
CA LEU A 20 7.00 -0.63 0.60
C LEU A 20 6.74 -2.01 -0.01
N LEU A 21 5.77 -2.74 0.55
CA LEU A 21 5.38 -4.06 0.03
C LEU A 21 4.93 -3.95 -1.44
N ALA A 22 4.06 -3.00 -1.74
CA ALA A 22 3.52 -2.80 -3.09
C ALA A 22 4.59 -2.30 -4.07
N SER A 23 5.66 -1.69 -3.57
CA SER A 23 6.72 -1.10 -4.40
C SER A 23 7.78 -2.09 -4.84
N GLY A 24 7.66 -3.37 -4.49
CA GLY A 24 8.55 -4.41 -4.98
C GLY A 24 8.43 -4.59 -6.49
N ALA A 25 9.38 -5.29 -7.08
CA ALA A 25 9.37 -5.56 -8.51
C ALA A 25 8.12 -6.37 -8.89
N PRO A 26 7.48 -6.06 -10.04
CA PRO A 26 6.33 -6.84 -10.49
C PRO A 26 6.65 -8.34 -10.57
N GLY A 27 5.76 -9.16 -10.04
CA GLY A 27 5.94 -10.61 -9.96
C GLY A 27 6.73 -11.06 -8.74
N LYS A 28 7.28 -10.14 -7.95
CA LYS A 28 8.14 -10.44 -6.80
C LYS A 28 7.63 -9.87 -5.49
N ARG A 29 6.32 -9.65 -5.39
CA ARG A 29 5.68 -9.14 -4.19
C ARG A 29 4.84 -10.25 -3.57
N TYR A 30 5.11 -10.60 -2.32
CA TYR A 30 4.56 -11.79 -1.68
C TYR A 30 3.97 -11.49 -0.31
N ALA A 31 3.08 -12.37 0.15
CA ALA A 31 2.61 -12.39 1.54
C ALA A 31 2.35 -13.82 1.97
N LEU A 32 2.50 -14.09 3.27
CA LEU A 32 2.12 -15.37 3.86
C LEU A 32 0.58 -15.43 3.97
N PRO A 33 -0.01 -16.66 4.01
CA PRO A 33 -1.48 -16.81 3.90
C PRO A 33 -2.30 -16.06 4.95
N TYR A 34 -1.76 -15.88 6.14
CA TYR A 34 -2.47 -15.22 7.24
C TYR A 34 -1.94 -13.83 7.56
N ALA A 35 -1.16 -13.26 6.65
CA ALA A 35 -0.69 -11.88 6.81
C ALA A 35 -1.84 -10.89 6.63
N ARG A 36 -1.69 -9.72 7.25
CA ARG A 36 -2.68 -8.64 7.17
C ARG A 36 -2.00 -7.42 6.54
N ILE A 37 -2.69 -6.80 5.62
CA ILE A 37 -2.18 -5.60 4.94
C ILE A 37 -3.21 -4.48 5.12
N MET A 38 -2.74 -3.30 5.51
CA MET A 38 -3.60 -2.14 5.69
C MET A 38 -3.03 -0.94 4.94
N ILE A 39 -3.90 -0.25 4.23
CA ILE A 39 -3.55 1.02 3.60
C ILE A 39 -4.39 2.13 4.20
N HIS A 40 -3.81 3.33 4.26
CA HIS A 40 -4.55 4.54 4.61
C HIS A 40 -3.76 5.77 4.12
N GLN A 41 -4.46 6.88 4.01
CA GLN A 41 -3.81 8.12 3.65
C GLN A 41 -3.03 8.69 4.84
N PRO A 42 -2.02 9.54 4.59
CA PRO A 42 -1.30 10.15 5.71
C PRO A 42 -2.24 10.97 6.57
N LEU A 43 -2.12 10.76 7.87
CA LEU A 43 -2.86 11.52 8.87
C LEU A 43 -1.97 12.65 9.37
N GLY A 44 -2.57 13.78 9.66
CA GLY A 44 -1.84 14.89 10.20
C GLY A 44 -2.69 15.73 11.11
N GLY A 45 -2.02 16.39 12.02
CA GLY A 45 -2.60 17.42 12.87
C GLY A 45 -1.67 18.59 12.92
N ALA A 46 -2.23 19.78 13.15
CA ALA A 46 -1.45 20.99 13.24
C ALA A 46 -1.91 21.79 14.43
N ARG A 47 -0.94 22.43 15.12
CA ARG A 47 -1.17 23.35 16.23
C ARG A 47 -0.45 24.65 15.93
N GLY A 48 -0.96 25.74 16.49
CA GLY A 48 -0.33 27.03 16.34
C GLY A 48 -1.24 28.02 15.63
N GLN A 49 -0.61 29.02 15.01
CA GLN A 49 -1.35 30.07 14.32
C GLN A 49 -1.98 29.57 13.03
N ALA A 50 -3.02 30.26 12.56
CA ALA A 50 -3.79 29.85 11.38
C ALA A 50 -2.91 29.67 10.14
N THR A 51 -1.89 30.50 9.95
CA THR A 51 -0.95 30.38 8.84
C THR A 51 -0.16 29.09 8.88
N ASP A 52 0.27 28.66 10.08
CA ASP A 52 1.01 27.42 10.25
C ASP A 52 0.11 26.21 9.98
N ILE A 53 -1.13 26.27 10.44
CA ILE A 53 -2.12 25.22 10.20
C ILE A 53 -2.36 25.07 8.70
N GLU A 54 -2.48 26.19 7.99
CA GLU A 54 -2.68 26.18 6.54
C GLU A 54 -1.49 25.56 5.80
N ILE A 55 -0.26 25.88 6.19
CA ILE A 55 0.95 25.32 5.60
C ILE A 55 0.99 23.82 5.83
N HIS A 56 0.72 23.36 7.04
CA HIS A 56 0.69 21.92 7.35
C HIS A 56 -0.41 21.19 6.57
N ALA A 57 -1.59 21.79 6.44
CA ALA A 57 -2.69 21.20 5.69
C ALA A 57 -2.33 21.02 4.22
N ARG A 58 -1.69 21.99 3.59
CA ARG A 58 -1.24 21.87 2.21
C ARG A 58 -0.21 20.76 2.05
N GLU A 59 0.73 20.63 2.98
CA GLU A 59 1.76 19.60 2.95
C GLU A 59 1.14 18.20 3.08
N ILE A 60 0.17 18.03 3.97
CA ILE A 60 -0.55 16.76 4.12
C ILE A 60 -1.28 16.39 2.84
N LEU A 61 -1.96 17.35 2.20
CA LEU A 61 -2.65 17.10 0.94
C LEU A 61 -1.67 16.73 -0.18
N ARG A 62 -0.51 17.38 -0.23
CA ARG A 62 0.54 17.08 -1.20
C ARG A 62 1.07 15.66 -1.02
N LEU A 63 1.33 15.27 0.24
CA LEU A 63 1.79 13.91 0.56
C LEU A 63 0.73 12.86 0.21
N ARG A 64 -0.53 13.17 0.48
CA ARG A 64 -1.64 12.27 0.13
C ARG A 64 -1.68 11.98 -1.36
N GLU A 65 -1.58 13.01 -2.19
CA GLU A 65 -1.58 12.85 -3.64
C GLU A 65 -0.38 12.04 -4.11
N LEU A 66 0.79 12.32 -3.55
CA LEU A 66 2.01 11.60 -3.89
C LEU A 66 1.92 10.11 -3.56
N LEU A 67 1.49 9.79 -2.34
CA LEU A 67 1.38 8.40 -1.90
C LEU A 67 0.28 7.64 -2.64
N ASN A 68 -0.85 8.29 -2.89
CA ASN A 68 -1.90 7.68 -3.71
C ASN A 68 -1.42 7.40 -5.13
N GLY A 69 -0.64 8.30 -5.71
CA GLY A 69 -0.04 8.10 -7.03
C GLY A 69 0.90 6.89 -7.07
N ILE A 70 1.68 6.71 -6.02
CA ILE A 70 2.57 5.54 -5.89
C ILE A 70 1.75 4.25 -5.82
N LEU A 71 0.69 4.24 -5.02
CA LEU A 71 -0.20 3.07 -4.92
C LEU A 71 -0.90 2.77 -6.25
N VAL A 72 -1.40 3.79 -6.95
CA VAL A 72 -2.01 3.64 -8.28
C VAL A 72 -1.02 2.98 -9.24
N HIS A 73 0.22 3.46 -9.24
CA HIS A 73 1.25 2.93 -10.14
C HIS A 73 1.54 1.46 -9.88
N HIS A 74 1.66 1.06 -8.62
CA HIS A 74 2.05 -0.31 -8.26
C HIS A 74 0.88 -1.29 -8.20
N THR A 75 -0.33 -0.85 -7.88
CA THR A 75 -1.51 -1.73 -7.79
C THR A 75 -2.30 -1.79 -9.08
N LYS A 76 -2.12 -0.82 -9.98
CA LYS A 76 -2.91 -0.68 -11.21
C LYS A 76 -4.38 -0.40 -10.96
N GLN A 77 -4.74 0.04 -9.75
CA GLN A 77 -6.10 0.43 -9.42
C GLN A 77 -6.36 1.88 -9.85
N PRO A 78 -7.62 2.23 -10.17
CA PRO A 78 -7.96 3.62 -10.48
C PRO A 78 -7.70 4.55 -9.30
N VAL A 79 -7.31 5.79 -9.58
CA VAL A 79 -7.00 6.76 -8.52
C VAL A 79 -8.20 7.01 -7.61
N GLU A 80 -9.41 7.02 -8.15
CA GLU A 80 -10.63 7.22 -7.36
C GLU A 80 -10.85 6.11 -6.34
N LYS A 81 -10.53 4.87 -6.72
CA LYS A 81 -10.61 3.73 -5.81
C LYS A 81 -9.60 3.83 -4.69
N ILE A 82 -8.35 4.18 -5.01
CA ILE A 82 -7.30 4.37 -4.01
C ILE A 82 -7.69 5.50 -3.06
N GLN A 83 -8.16 6.62 -3.56
CA GLN A 83 -8.58 7.75 -2.72
C GLN A 83 -9.69 7.35 -1.75
N ARG A 84 -10.71 6.64 -2.24
CA ARG A 84 -11.83 6.18 -1.43
C ARG A 84 -11.38 5.17 -0.37
N ASP A 85 -10.57 4.20 -0.77
CA ASP A 85 -10.18 3.10 0.12
C ASP A 85 -9.21 3.55 1.20
N THR A 86 -8.41 4.60 0.93
CA THR A 86 -7.43 5.12 1.91
C THR A 86 -7.97 6.21 2.82
N GLU A 87 -9.23 6.63 2.66
CA GLU A 87 -9.84 7.61 3.58
C GLU A 87 -9.89 7.12 5.02
N ARG A 88 -10.02 5.82 5.19
CA ARG A 88 -9.99 5.15 6.50
C ARG A 88 -9.05 3.96 6.42
N ASP A 89 -8.74 3.38 7.58
CA ASP A 89 -7.92 2.19 7.61
C ASP A 89 -8.60 1.08 6.81
N PHE A 90 -7.95 0.63 5.76
CA PHE A 90 -8.45 -0.42 4.88
C PHE A 90 -7.62 -1.68 5.10
N PHE A 91 -8.18 -2.63 5.83
CA PHE A 91 -7.53 -3.90 6.13
C PHE A 91 -7.81 -4.92 5.05
N MET A 92 -6.79 -5.66 4.68
CA MET A 92 -6.89 -6.72 3.68
C MET A 92 -6.20 -7.98 4.16
N SER A 93 -6.82 -9.13 3.85
CA SER A 93 -6.14 -10.41 3.93
C SER A 93 -5.10 -10.51 2.80
N SER A 94 -4.26 -11.54 2.88
CA SER A 94 -3.27 -11.77 1.82
C SER A 94 -3.93 -11.95 0.45
N GLN A 95 -5.02 -12.70 0.39
CA GLN A 95 -5.73 -12.93 -0.86
C GLN A 95 -6.38 -11.65 -1.39
N GLU A 96 -7.00 -10.88 -0.52
CA GLU A 96 -7.59 -9.59 -0.90
C GLU A 96 -6.53 -8.62 -1.40
N ALA A 97 -5.34 -8.62 -0.77
CA ALA A 97 -4.21 -7.79 -1.20
C ALA A 97 -3.70 -8.22 -2.58
N GLN A 98 -3.73 -9.52 -2.87
CA GLN A 98 -3.37 -10.02 -4.19
C GLN A 98 -4.35 -9.54 -5.26
N GLU A 99 -5.65 -9.63 -4.99
CA GLU A 99 -6.70 -9.15 -5.89
C GLU A 99 -6.62 -7.63 -6.09
N TYR A 100 -6.26 -6.91 -5.04
CA TYR A 100 -6.12 -5.46 -5.08
C TYR A 100 -4.90 -5.02 -5.91
N GLY A 101 -3.86 -5.83 -5.94
CA GLY A 101 -2.63 -5.53 -6.66
C GLY A 101 -1.47 -5.11 -5.79
N LEU A 102 -1.62 -5.19 -4.47
CA LEU A 102 -0.53 -4.84 -3.53
C LEU A 102 0.57 -5.90 -3.53
N ILE A 103 0.21 -7.15 -3.80
CA ILE A 103 1.17 -8.24 -3.92
C ILE A 103 0.84 -9.06 -5.16
N ASP A 104 1.77 -9.90 -5.57
CA ASP A 104 1.62 -10.74 -6.75
C ASP A 104 1.23 -12.16 -6.40
N SER A 105 1.70 -12.69 -5.28
CA SER A 105 1.46 -14.08 -4.90
C SER A 105 1.33 -14.22 -3.40
N VAL A 106 0.49 -15.18 -2.98
CA VAL A 106 0.41 -15.63 -1.60
C VAL A 106 1.24 -16.91 -1.50
N LEU A 107 2.23 -16.92 -0.58
CA LEU A 107 3.08 -18.08 -0.36
C LEU A 107 2.37 -19.07 0.55
N ILE A 108 2.11 -20.26 0.04
CA ILE A 108 1.46 -21.31 0.79
C ILE A 108 2.52 -22.26 1.32
N ARG A 109 2.22 -22.89 2.45
CA ARG A 109 3.12 -23.88 3.06
C ARG A 109 3.51 -24.94 2.05
N GLY A 110 4.80 -25.25 1.97
CA GLY A 110 5.37 -26.11 0.95
C GLY A 110 5.85 -25.26 -0.22
N GLU A 111 5.81 -25.81 -1.42
CA GLU A 111 6.27 -25.12 -2.63
C GLU A 111 5.15 -24.43 -3.40
N GLN A 112 3.91 -24.57 -2.93
CA GLN A 112 2.74 -24.01 -3.61
C GLN A 112 2.60 -22.54 -3.31
N ARG A 113 2.16 -21.78 -4.31
CA ARG A 113 1.81 -20.38 -4.17
C ARG A 113 0.69 -20.04 -5.14
N THR A 114 -0.14 -19.06 -4.74
CA THR A 114 -1.18 -18.54 -5.62
C THR A 114 -0.67 -17.30 -6.33
N GLU A 115 -0.89 -17.23 -7.65
CA GLU A 115 -0.46 -16.08 -8.44
C GLU A 115 -1.68 -15.30 -8.94
N SER A 116 -1.51 -13.97 -9.09
CA SER A 116 -2.55 -13.15 -9.67
C SER A 116 -2.78 -13.51 -11.13
N PRO A 117 -4.04 -13.51 -11.60
CA PRO A 117 -4.30 -13.60 -13.03
C PRO A 117 -3.64 -12.41 -13.74
N LYS A 118 -3.04 -12.68 -14.86
CA LYS A 118 -2.43 -11.62 -15.65
C LYS A 118 -3.48 -10.90 -16.50
#